data_1ad27d8c61cd9cbca9f684b9f0159699
#
_entry.id   1ad27d8c61cd9cbca9f684b9f0159699
#
_cell.length_a   1.000
_cell.length_b   1.000
_cell.length_c   1.000
_cell.angle_alpha   90.00
_cell.angle_beta   90.00
_cell.angle_gamma   90.00
#
_symmetry.space_group_name_H-M   'P 1'
#
loop_
_entity.id
_entity.type
_entity.pdbx_description
1 polymer ?
#
loop_
_entity_poly.entity_id
_entity_poly.type
_entity_poly.pdbx_seq_one_letter_code
_entity_poly.pdbx_strand_id
1 'polypeptide(L)'
;LNEQIAELDARIAAHWNEEADHCNLIYTHLKWFSGLFNLRRYAARHGDSFFYVGWLAEDAVKAFEKHARKLRKVTYEINDTDEVGKTIPPVKLKNPRIFRPFEYLVGMFGLPSGKDIDVTAFVAITYTVMFGIMFGDFGQGVVLGIAGFLMWKLKGMQIGKILVPCGVSACVFGLVYGECFGYETWFDPLYHAVGLSGKPVDIMESITGLLLVSIGIGVVLLVFTILINIY
;
A
#
# COMPACT_ATOMS: atom_id res chain seq x y z
N LEU A 1 40.88 33.09 8.07
CA LEU A 1 40.27 32.09 7.17
C LEU A 1 38.81 31.82 7.55
N ASN A 2 38.50 31.53 8.83
CA ASN A 2 37.11 31.24 9.28
C ASN A 2 36.18 32.46 9.14
N GLU A 3 36.65 33.68 9.38
CA GLU A 3 35.88 34.91 9.16
C GLU A 3 35.58 35.15 7.68
N GLN A 4 36.54 34.89 6.81
CA GLN A 4 36.37 35.02 5.37
C GLN A 4 35.35 33.97 4.81
N ILE A 5 35.37 32.77 5.37
CA ILE A 5 34.36 31.72 5.00
C ILE A 5 32.97 32.16 5.44
N ALA A 6 32.81 32.64 6.68
CA ALA A 6 31.52 33.10 7.19
C ALA A 6 30.96 34.30 6.40
N GLU A 7 31.84 35.24 5.97
CA GLU A 7 31.45 36.37 5.11
C GLU A 7 30.98 35.90 3.72
N LEU A 8 31.67 34.93 3.11
CA LEU A 8 31.30 34.36 1.84
C LEU A 8 29.99 33.62 1.93
N ASP A 9 29.78 32.82 2.99
CA ASP A 9 28.52 32.10 3.22
C ASP A 9 27.35 33.06 3.40
N ALA A 10 27.52 34.14 4.12
CA ALA A 10 26.53 35.19 4.30
C ALA A 10 26.15 35.87 2.96
N ARG A 11 27.15 36.14 2.10
CA ARG A 11 26.94 36.72 0.77
C ARG A 11 26.20 35.75 -0.16
N ILE A 12 26.58 34.47 -0.13
CA ILE A 12 25.87 33.41 -0.89
C ILE A 12 24.42 33.31 -0.44
N ALA A 13 24.16 33.29 0.88
CA ALA A 13 22.82 33.22 1.43
C ALA A 13 21.97 34.45 1.07
N ALA A 14 22.57 35.65 1.07
CA ALA A 14 21.89 36.86 0.65
C ALA A 14 21.49 36.83 -0.84
N HIS A 15 22.42 36.48 -1.72
CA HIS A 15 22.11 36.31 -3.15
C HIS A 15 21.10 35.20 -3.43
N TRP A 16 21.18 34.09 -2.70
CA TRP A 16 20.21 33.02 -2.83
C TRP A 16 18.80 33.49 -2.44
N ASN A 17 18.66 34.22 -1.34
CA ASN A 17 17.36 34.73 -0.91
C ASN A 17 16.76 35.75 -1.91
N GLU A 18 17.59 36.52 -2.60
CA GLU A 18 17.18 37.50 -3.60
C GLU A 18 16.74 36.80 -4.91
N GLU A 19 17.45 35.77 -5.34
CA GLU A 19 17.24 35.10 -6.63
C GLU A 19 16.41 33.79 -6.54
N ALA A 20 16.11 33.32 -5.34
CA ALA A 20 15.47 32.02 -5.12
C ALA A 20 14.14 31.88 -5.87
N ASP A 21 13.31 32.89 -5.84
CA ASP A 21 12.01 32.88 -6.52
C ASP A 21 12.15 32.80 -8.04
N HIS A 22 13.10 33.54 -8.60
CA HIS A 22 13.41 33.50 -10.02
C HIS A 22 14.00 32.14 -10.46
N CYS A 23 14.91 31.60 -9.69
CA CYS A 23 15.49 30.27 -9.93
C CYS A 23 14.43 29.17 -9.82
N ASN A 24 13.55 29.23 -8.84
CA ASN A 24 12.46 28.27 -8.66
C ASN A 24 11.45 28.34 -9.82
N LEU A 25 11.15 29.54 -10.33
CA LEU A 25 10.29 29.71 -11.50
C LEU A 25 10.91 29.07 -12.72
N ILE A 26 12.19 29.36 -13.01
CA ILE A 26 12.93 28.77 -14.15
C ILE A 26 12.99 27.25 -14.00
N TYR A 27 13.33 26.73 -12.81
CA TYR A 27 13.38 25.31 -12.55
C TYR A 27 12.02 24.63 -12.81
N THR A 28 10.94 25.24 -12.33
CA THR A 28 9.58 24.71 -12.53
C THR A 28 9.20 24.66 -14.00
N HIS A 29 9.51 25.71 -14.76
CA HIS A 29 9.30 25.75 -16.21
C HIS A 29 10.14 24.68 -16.93
N LEU A 30 11.42 24.58 -16.63
CA LEU A 30 12.30 23.56 -17.23
C LEU A 30 11.83 22.14 -16.91
N LYS A 31 11.41 21.90 -15.69
CA LYS A 31 10.84 20.62 -15.26
C LYS A 31 9.56 20.27 -16.01
N TRP A 32 8.68 21.25 -16.20
CA TRP A 32 7.47 21.10 -17.00
C TRP A 32 7.80 20.79 -18.48
N PHE A 33 8.71 21.53 -19.09
CA PHE A 33 9.20 21.27 -20.45
C PHE A 33 9.85 19.90 -20.57
N SER A 34 10.66 19.48 -19.62
CA SER A 34 11.27 18.14 -19.58
C SER A 34 10.20 17.05 -19.56
N GLY A 35 9.12 17.25 -18.79
CA GLY A 35 7.96 16.35 -18.80
C GLY A 35 7.31 16.24 -20.18
N LEU A 36 7.08 17.36 -20.85
CA LEU A 36 6.54 17.38 -22.22
C LEU A 36 7.46 16.68 -23.22
N PHE A 37 8.77 16.92 -23.15
CA PHE A 37 9.74 16.22 -24.01
C PHE A 37 9.75 14.71 -23.78
N ASN A 38 9.59 14.25 -22.54
CA ASN A 38 9.49 12.83 -22.22
C ASN A 38 8.23 12.20 -22.85
N LEU A 39 7.11 12.92 -22.91
CA LEU A 39 5.89 12.43 -23.58
C LEU A 39 6.10 12.21 -25.07
N ARG A 40 6.99 12.99 -25.74
CA ARG A 40 7.30 12.80 -27.18
C ARG A 40 7.91 11.43 -27.49
N ARG A 41 8.54 10.77 -26.51
CA ARG A 41 9.09 9.41 -26.70
C ARG A 41 8.00 8.36 -26.97
N TYR A 42 6.78 8.62 -26.52
CA TYR A 42 5.63 7.72 -26.68
C TYR A 42 4.74 8.13 -27.86
N ALA A 43 5.06 9.22 -28.53
CA ALA A 43 4.34 9.68 -29.71
C ALA A 43 4.84 9.00 -30.95
N ALA A 44 3.98 8.37 -31.73
CA ALA A 44 4.25 8.01 -33.12
C ALA A 44 3.92 9.19 -33.99
N ARG A 45 4.78 9.50 -34.98
CA ARG A 45 4.55 10.58 -35.95
C ARG A 45 4.17 10.00 -37.30
N HIS A 46 3.09 10.51 -37.87
CA HIS A 46 2.70 10.22 -39.25
C HIS A 46 2.40 11.55 -39.98
N GLY A 47 3.26 11.96 -40.89
CA GLY A 47 3.19 13.27 -41.52
C GLY A 47 3.31 14.41 -40.50
N ASP A 48 2.32 15.29 -40.46
CA ASP A 48 2.23 16.40 -39.51
C ASP A 48 1.43 16.09 -38.22
N SER A 49 0.95 14.84 -38.10
CA SER A 49 0.14 14.40 -36.96
C SER A 49 0.95 13.54 -36.01
N PHE A 50 0.65 13.67 -34.71
CA PHE A 50 1.19 12.84 -33.63
C PHE A 50 0.12 11.95 -33.08
N PHE A 51 0.43 10.68 -32.91
CA PHE A 51 -0.46 9.67 -32.31
C PHE A 51 0.07 9.22 -30.98
N TYR A 52 -0.82 9.22 -29.99
CA TYR A 52 -0.58 8.67 -28.66
C TYR A 52 -1.53 7.51 -28.45
N VAL A 53 -0.98 6.34 -28.15
CA VAL A 53 -1.77 5.18 -27.75
C VAL A 53 -1.50 4.92 -26.26
N GLY A 54 -2.54 4.72 -25.52
CA GLY A 54 -2.42 4.48 -24.06
C GLY A 54 -3.66 3.79 -23.51
N TRP A 55 -3.50 3.26 -22.33
CA TRP A 55 -4.59 2.62 -21.60
C TRP A 55 -5.29 3.63 -20.71
N LEU A 56 -6.61 3.57 -20.69
CA LEU A 56 -7.43 4.43 -19.85
C LEU A 56 -8.32 3.57 -18.95
N ALA A 57 -8.38 3.90 -17.67
CA ALA A 57 -9.29 3.22 -16.75
C ALA A 57 -10.74 3.57 -17.11
N GLU A 58 -11.66 2.60 -17.04
CA GLU A 58 -13.07 2.76 -17.40
C GLU A 58 -13.75 3.91 -16.65
N ASP A 59 -13.44 4.08 -15.37
CA ASP A 59 -13.95 5.16 -14.54
C ASP A 59 -13.48 6.56 -15.00
N ALA A 60 -12.39 6.65 -15.73
CA ALA A 60 -11.82 7.89 -16.24
C ALA A 60 -12.29 8.25 -17.68
N VAL A 61 -12.94 7.34 -18.39
CA VAL A 61 -13.38 7.53 -19.80
C VAL A 61 -14.25 8.79 -19.94
N LYS A 62 -15.28 8.93 -19.12
CA LYS A 62 -16.19 10.09 -19.15
C LYS A 62 -15.47 11.41 -18.89
N ALA A 63 -14.50 11.41 -17.97
CA ALA A 63 -13.71 12.60 -17.68
C ALA A 63 -12.76 12.94 -18.83
N PHE A 64 -12.13 11.94 -19.43
CA PHE A 64 -11.27 12.08 -20.60
C PHE A 64 -12.05 12.68 -21.78
N GLU A 65 -13.19 12.11 -22.17
CA GLU A 65 -14.02 12.63 -23.25
C GLU A 65 -14.41 14.09 -23.04
N LYS A 66 -14.84 14.45 -21.82
CA LYS A 66 -15.20 15.83 -21.48
C LYS A 66 -14.03 16.80 -21.69
N HIS A 67 -12.79 16.39 -21.45
CA HIS A 67 -11.61 17.22 -21.66
C HIS A 67 -11.16 17.19 -23.12
N ALA A 68 -11.16 16.02 -23.76
CA ALA A 68 -10.74 15.88 -25.17
C ALA A 68 -11.63 16.67 -26.13
N ARG A 69 -12.94 16.69 -25.90
CA ARG A 69 -13.89 17.51 -26.72
C ARG A 69 -13.64 19.01 -26.67
N LYS A 70 -12.93 19.51 -25.65
CA LYS A 70 -12.57 20.92 -25.56
C LYS A 70 -11.35 21.29 -26.41
N LEU A 71 -10.59 20.30 -26.90
CA LEU A 71 -9.37 20.50 -27.65
C LEU A 71 -9.68 20.50 -29.16
N ARG A 72 -9.51 21.65 -29.84
CA ARG A 72 -9.92 21.87 -31.25
C ARG A 72 -9.12 21.05 -32.26
N LYS A 73 -7.95 20.52 -31.92
CA LYS A 73 -7.03 19.83 -32.87
C LYS A 73 -6.73 18.40 -32.45
N VAL A 74 -7.55 17.81 -31.58
CA VAL A 74 -7.34 16.46 -31.09
C VAL A 74 -8.51 15.60 -31.53
N THR A 75 -8.23 14.55 -32.25
CA THR A 75 -9.16 13.47 -32.55
C THR A 75 -8.81 12.30 -31.62
N TYR A 76 -9.79 11.66 -31.05
CA TYR A 76 -9.57 10.50 -30.17
C TYR A 76 -10.51 9.37 -30.56
N GLU A 77 -10.05 8.16 -30.36
CA GLU A 77 -10.81 6.92 -30.54
C GLU A 77 -10.65 6.09 -29.26
N ILE A 78 -11.73 5.56 -28.76
CA ILE A 78 -11.75 4.72 -27.54
C ILE A 78 -12.22 3.35 -27.99
N ASN A 79 -11.30 2.40 -27.94
CA ASN A 79 -11.55 1.00 -28.30
C ASN A 79 -11.59 0.16 -27.05
N ASP A 80 -12.38 -0.90 -27.06
CA ASP A 80 -12.44 -1.84 -25.96
C ASP A 80 -11.17 -2.70 -25.90
N THR A 81 -10.82 -3.21 -24.73
CA THR A 81 -9.61 -4.02 -24.53
C THR A 81 -9.59 -5.28 -25.38
N ASP A 82 -10.76 -5.84 -25.68
CA ASP A 82 -10.89 -7.05 -26.48
C ASP A 82 -10.59 -6.83 -27.99
N GLU A 83 -10.67 -5.58 -28.46
CA GLU A 83 -10.40 -5.20 -29.86
C GLU A 83 -8.92 -4.93 -30.14
N VAL A 84 -8.12 -4.64 -29.12
CA VAL A 84 -6.72 -4.19 -29.28
C VAL A 84 -5.71 -5.34 -29.46
N GLY A 85 -6.17 -6.59 -29.53
CA GLY A 85 -5.30 -7.73 -29.87
C GLY A 85 -4.40 -8.21 -28.74
N LYS A 86 -3.14 -8.55 -29.03
CA LYS A 86 -2.22 -9.27 -28.14
C LYS A 86 -1.63 -8.48 -26.97
N THR A 87 -2.00 -7.23 -26.76
CA THR A 87 -1.40 -6.38 -25.72
C THR A 87 -2.18 -6.53 -24.42
N ILE A 88 -1.50 -6.98 -23.37
CA ILE A 88 -2.11 -7.15 -22.04
C ILE A 88 -2.30 -5.76 -21.41
N PRO A 89 -3.55 -5.34 -21.08
CA PRO A 89 -3.79 -4.06 -20.44
C PRO A 89 -3.25 -4.04 -19.02
N PRO A 90 -2.75 -2.90 -18.53
CA PRO A 90 -2.37 -2.77 -17.14
C PRO A 90 -3.62 -2.83 -16.25
N VAL A 91 -3.53 -3.55 -15.14
CA VAL A 91 -4.63 -3.73 -14.20
C VAL A 91 -4.60 -2.65 -13.13
N LYS A 92 -5.76 -2.06 -12.84
CA LYS A 92 -5.98 -1.18 -11.71
C LYS A 92 -6.86 -1.88 -10.69
N LEU A 93 -6.32 -2.23 -9.55
CA LEU A 93 -7.08 -2.81 -8.45
C LEU A 93 -8.09 -1.80 -7.91
N LYS A 94 -9.30 -2.28 -7.58
CA LYS A 94 -10.39 -1.46 -7.04
C LYS A 94 -11.00 -2.16 -5.84
N ASN A 95 -10.38 -1.94 -4.69
CA ASN A 95 -10.79 -2.57 -3.44
C ASN A 95 -11.52 -1.60 -2.50
N PRO A 96 -12.39 -2.11 -1.60
CA PRO A 96 -12.96 -1.36 -0.50
C PRO A 96 -11.88 -0.69 0.35
N ARG A 97 -12.23 0.41 1.00
CA ARG A 97 -11.27 1.24 1.77
C ARG A 97 -10.48 0.47 2.81
N ILE A 98 -11.06 -0.58 3.38
CA ILE A 98 -10.44 -1.43 4.41
C ILE A 98 -9.31 -2.29 3.81
N PHE A 99 -9.52 -2.87 2.61
CA PHE A 99 -8.56 -3.75 1.95
C PHE A 99 -7.58 -3.01 1.06
N ARG A 100 -7.89 -1.78 0.67
CA ARG A 100 -7.06 -0.97 -0.21
C ARG A 100 -5.59 -0.82 0.22
N PRO A 101 -5.23 -0.70 1.51
CA PRO A 101 -3.82 -0.67 1.91
C PRO A 101 -3.03 -1.93 1.51
N PHE A 102 -3.71 -3.07 1.47
CA PHE A 102 -3.09 -4.36 1.13
C PHE A 102 -2.83 -4.53 -0.38
N GLU A 103 -3.41 -3.68 -1.24
CA GLU A 103 -3.03 -3.58 -2.65
C GLU A 103 -1.52 -3.33 -2.81
N TYR A 104 -0.92 -2.64 -1.84
CA TYR A 104 0.53 -2.42 -1.81
C TYR A 104 1.30 -3.73 -1.66
N LEU A 105 0.86 -4.65 -0.78
CA LEU A 105 1.49 -5.98 -0.64
C LEU A 105 1.33 -6.80 -1.91
N VAL A 106 0.11 -6.86 -2.46
CA VAL A 106 -0.16 -7.59 -3.71
C VAL A 106 0.71 -7.03 -4.84
N GLY A 107 0.81 -5.70 -4.95
CA GLY A 107 1.63 -5.03 -5.96
C GLY A 107 3.13 -5.32 -5.86
N MET A 108 3.64 -5.64 -4.66
CA MET A 108 5.05 -6.04 -4.46
C MET A 108 5.36 -7.42 -5.07
N PHE A 109 4.39 -8.34 -5.06
CA PHE A 109 4.54 -9.67 -5.66
C PHE A 109 4.20 -9.71 -7.15
N GLY A 110 3.41 -8.76 -7.63
CA GLY A 110 2.94 -8.66 -9.00
C GLY A 110 1.44 -8.43 -9.05
N LEU A 111 1.00 -7.61 -9.99
CA LEU A 111 -0.42 -7.38 -10.20
C LEU A 111 -1.04 -8.57 -10.94
N PRO A 112 -2.25 -9.02 -10.56
CA PRO A 112 -2.95 -10.05 -11.29
C PRO A 112 -3.24 -9.58 -12.73
N SER A 113 -3.40 -10.51 -13.66
CA SER A 113 -3.86 -10.19 -15.00
C SER A 113 -5.32 -9.70 -14.96
N GLY A 114 -5.78 -8.98 -16.00
CA GLY A 114 -7.16 -8.49 -16.06
C GLY A 114 -8.23 -9.60 -16.05
N LYS A 115 -7.83 -10.85 -16.25
CA LYS A 115 -8.71 -12.03 -16.21
C LYS A 115 -8.63 -12.78 -14.87
N ASP A 116 -7.64 -12.48 -14.03
CA ASP A 116 -7.42 -13.17 -12.77
C ASP A 116 -8.26 -12.55 -11.65
N ILE A 117 -8.54 -13.35 -10.64
CA ILE A 117 -9.29 -12.90 -9.45
C ILE A 117 -8.41 -11.96 -8.62
N ASP A 118 -8.99 -10.86 -8.12
CA ASP A 118 -8.32 -9.97 -7.17
C ASP A 118 -8.24 -10.63 -5.79
N VAL A 119 -7.04 -11.10 -5.44
CA VAL A 119 -6.76 -11.77 -4.18
C VAL A 119 -6.52 -10.81 -3.01
N THR A 120 -6.62 -9.49 -3.21
CA THR A 120 -6.27 -8.47 -2.20
C THR A 120 -7.06 -8.66 -0.90
N ALA A 121 -8.36 -8.93 -0.98
CA ALA A 121 -9.19 -9.13 0.20
C ALA A 121 -8.78 -10.40 0.98
N PHE A 122 -8.48 -11.48 0.26
CA PHE A 122 -8.01 -12.73 0.86
C PHE A 122 -6.65 -12.51 1.57
N VAL A 123 -5.71 -11.88 0.89
CA VAL A 123 -4.39 -11.53 1.46
C VAL A 123 -4.55 -10.64 2.69
N ALA A 124 -5.43 -9.63 2.65
CA ALA A 124 -5.66 -8.73 3.77
C ALA A 124 -6.13 -9.46 5.03
N ILE A 125 -7.11 -10.35 4.88
CA ILE A 125 -7.68 -11.11 6.02
C ILE A 125 -6.65 -12.11 6.55
N THR A 126 -6.11 -12.96 5.67
CA THR A 126 -5.19 -14.02 6.07
C THR A 126 -3.91 -13.45 6.68
N TYR A 127 -3.32 -12.42 6.07
CA TYR A 127 -2.13 -11.75 6.59
C TYR A 127 -2.38 -11.16 7.98
N THR A 128 -3.48 -10.43 8.16
CA THR A 128 -3.81 -9.78 9.44
C THR A 128 -4.05 -10.80 10.54
N VAL A 129 -4.81 -11.87 10.26
CA VAL A 129 -5.10 -12.92 11.23
C VAL A 129 -3.84 -13.71 11.57
N MET A 130 -3.09 -14.15 10.56
CA MET A 130 -1.84 -14.90 10.78
C MET A 130 -0.81 -14.08 11.55
N PHE A 131 -0.70 -12.78 11.24
CA PHE A 131 0.16 -11.89 11.99
C PHE A 131 -0.23 -11.84 13.48
N GLY A 132 -1.53 -11.71 13.78
CA GLY A 132 -2.02 -11.71 15.16
C GLY A 132 -1.75 -13.03 15.90
N ILE A 133 -2.01 -14.18 15.25
CA ILE A 133 -1.74 -15.51 15.82
C ILE A 133 -0.25 -15.66 16.14
N MET A 134 0.62 -15.23 15.22
CA MET A 134 2.07 -15.37 15.37
C MET A 134 2.65 -14.41 16.42
N PHE A 135 2.12 -13.18 16.47
CA PHE A 135 2.69 -12.10 17.28
C PHE A 135 2.00 -11.90 18.62
N GLY A 136 0.89 -12.50 18.88
CA GLY A 136 -0.03 -12.62 20.02
C GLY A 136 0.34 -11.96 21.35
N ASP A 137 0.80 -10.72 21.34
CA ASP A 137 1.14 -9.93 22.54
C ASP A 137 0.36 -8.60 22.52
N PHE A 138 -0.43 -8.37 23.57
CA PHE A 138 -1.28 -7.18 23.66
C PHE A 138 -0.46 -5.87 23.71
N GLY A 139 0.56 -5.82 24.56
CA GLY A 139 1.35 -4.61 24.74
C GLY A 139 2.13 -4.24 23.49
N GLN A 140 2.79 -5.22 22.89
CA GLN A 140 3.53 -5.02 21.64
C GLN A 140 2.58 -4.70 20.47
N GLY A 141 1.38 -5.30 20.43
CA GLY A 141 0.33 -5.01 19.46
C GLY A 141 -0.12 -3.56 19.51
N VAL A 142 -0.32 -3.00 20.71
CA VAL A 142 -0.64 -1.57 20.89
C VAL A 142 0.48 -0.68 20.37
N VAL A 143 1.73 -0.98 20.71
CA VAL A 143 2.89 -0.21 20.25
C VAL A 143 2.99 -0.25 18.72
N LEU A 144 2.80 -1.43 18.12
CA LEU A 144 2.82 -1.61 16.67
C LEU A 144 1.68 -0.82 15.98
N GLY A 145 0.48 -0.87 16.54
CA GLY A 145 -0.68 -0.13 16.04
C GLY A 145 -0.46 1.38 16.08
N ILE A 146 0.08 1.91 17.20
CA ILE A 146 0.42 3.32 17.36
C ILE A 146 1.53 3.72 16.38
N ALA A 147 2.59 2.92 16.28
CA ALA A 147 3.69 3.18 15.34
C ALA A 147 3.19 3.21 13.89
N GLY A 148 2.34 2.24 13.50
CA GLY A 148 1.71 2.20 12.18
C GLY A 148 0.85 3.44 11.91
N PHE A 149 0.05 3.86 12.88
CA PHE A 149 -0.78 5.06 12.78
C PHE A 149 0.07 6.34 12.62
N LEU A 150 1.13 6.48 13.39
CA LEU A 150 2.07 7.61 13.30
C LEU A 150 2.78 7.63 11.93
N MET A 151 3.26 6.48 11.46
CA MET A 151 3.89 6.36 10.14
C MET A 151 2.93 6.76 9.01
N TRP A 152 1.68 6.35 9.12
CA TRP A 152 0.66 6.75 8.15
C TRP A 152 0.39 8.24 8.21
N LYS A 153 0.13 8.79 9.41
CA LYS A 153 -0.31 10.18 9.58
C LYS A 153 0.80 11.20 9.35
N LEU A 154 2.02 10.91 9.82
CA LEU A 154 3.15 11.87 9.76
C LEU A 154 3.92 11.76 8.44
N LYS A 155 4.14 10.55 7.93
CA LYS A 155 4.97 10.32 6.74
C LYS A 155 4.16 9.89 5.51
N GLY A 156 2.85 9.66 5.64
CA GLY A 156 2.01 9.21 4.54
C GLY A 156 2.34 7.81 4.01
N MET A 157 3.11 7.01 4.75
CA MET A 157 3.59 5.70 4.31
C MET A 157 2.45 4.68 4.25
N GLN A 158 2.31 3.99 3.12
CA GLN A 158 1.25 2.98 2.93
C GLN A 158 1.38 1.79 3.89
N ILE A 159 2.61 1.38 4.20
CA ILE A 159 2.92 0.34 5.19
C ILE A 159 2.27 0.62 6.56
N GLY A 160 2.24 1.89 6.99
CA GLY A 160 1.61 2.27 8.26
C GLY A 160 0.14 1.86 8.32
N LYS A 161 -0.60 1.93 7.21
CA LYS A 161 -2.01 1.50 7.14
C LYS A 161 -2.19 -0.01 7.29
N ILE A 162 -1.17 -0.80 6.98
CA ILE A 162 -1.19 -2.27 7.13
C ILE A 162 -0.83 -2.65 8.56
N LEU A 163 0.11 -1.94 9.18
CA LEU A 163 0.53 -2.20 10.55
C LEU A 163 -0.58 -1.95 11.58
N VAL A 164 -1.49 -1.01 11.32
CA VAL A 164 -2.62 -0.74 12.23
C VAL A 164 -3.53 -1.97 12.41
N PRO A 165 -4.11 -2.59 11.37
CA PRO A 165 -4.92 -3.80 11.54
C PRO A 165 -4.10 -4.98 12.08
N CYS A 166 -2.81 -5.11 11.74
CA CYS A 166 -1.93 -6.11 12.32
C CYS A 166 -1.74 -5.92 13.83
N GLY A 167 -1.54 -4.66 14.28
CA GLY A 167 -1.45 -4.34 15.70
C GLY A 167 -2.75 -4.63 16.44
N VAL A 168 -3.91 -4.33 15.84
CA VAL A 168 -5.22 -4.67 16.42
C VAL A 168 -5.38 -6.19 16.54
N SER A 169 -5.02 -6.93 15.49
CA SER A 169 -5.06 -8.40 15.52
C SER A 169 -4.13 -8.98 16.59
N ALA A 170 -2.90 -8.46 16.71
CA ALA A 170 -1.96 -8.86 17.76
C ALA A 170 -2.51 -8.59 19.18
N CYS A 171 -3.22 -7.47 19.37
CA CYS A 171 -3.90 -7.19 20.65
C CYS A 171 -5.01 -8.21 20.95
N VAL A 172 -5.83 -8.57 19.96
CA VAL A 172 -6.90 -9.55 20.14
C VAL A 172 -6.32 -10.92 20.51
N PHE A 173 -5.32 -11.40 19.79
CA PHE A 173 -4.67 -12.68 20.11
C PHE A 173 -3.86 -12.60 21.41
N GLY A 174 -3.25 -11.45 21.73
CA GLY A 174 -2.59 -11.22 23.02
C GLY A 174 -3.54 -11.35 24.20
N LEU A 175 -4.80 -10.93 24.06
CA LEU A 175 -5.85 -11.19 25.06
C LEU A 175 -6.24 -12.67 25.11
N VAL A 176 -6.19 -13.41 24.01
CA VAL A 176 -6.48 -14.85 24.00
C VAL A 176 -5.37 -15.65 24.68
N TYR A 177 -4.12 -15.25 24.47
CA TYR A 177 -2.94 -15.91 25.05
C TYR A 177 -2.62 -15.42 26.47
N GLY A 178 -3.18 -14.29 26.88
CA GLY A 178 -2.93 -13.67 28.18
C GLY A 178 -1.58 -12.96 28.27
N GLU A 179 -0.96 -12.61 27.17
CA GLU A 179 0.36 -12.01 27.13
C GLU A 179 0.32 -10.49 26.94
N CYS A 180 1.11 -9.77 27.74
CA CYS A 180 1.34 -8.35 27.63
C CYS A 180 2.81 -8.04 27.93
N PHE A 181 3.56 -7.60 26.91
CA PHE A 181 5.02 -7.42 26.96
C PHE A 181 5.80 -8.64 27.51
N GLY A 182 5.30 -9.87 27.18
CA GLY A 182 5.88 -11.12 27.66
C GLY A 182 5.53 -11.50 29.11
N TYR A 183 4.66 -10.74 29.78
CA TYR A 183 4.14 -11.08 31.11
C TYR A 183 2.78 -11.76 30.98
N GLU A 184 2.64 -12.97 31.54
CA GLU A 184 1.44 -13.81 31.40
C GLU A 184 0.36 -13.52 32.45
N THR A 185 0.69 -12.81 33.53
CA THR A 185 -0.20 -12.62 34.69
C THR A 185 -1.02 -11.33 34.70
N TRP A 186 -0.76 -10.44 33.70
CA TRP A 186 -1.39 -9.11 33.67
C TRP A 186 -2.91 -9.15 33.48
N PHE A 187 -3.42 -10.16 32.80
CA PHE A 187 -4.83 -10.31 32.51
C PHE A 187 -5.59 -11.25 33.43
N ASP A 188 -4.94 -11.90 34.42
CA ASP A 188 -5.60 -12.79 35.37
C ASP A 188 -6.79 -12.11 36.07
N PRO A 189 -6.68 -10.87 36.60
CA PRO A 189 -7.81 -10.19 37.21
C PRO A 189 -8.98 -9.97 36.24
N LEU A 190 -8.70 -9.75 34.95
CA LEU A 190 -9.70 -9.56 33.91
C LEU A 190 -10.43 -10.86 33.60
N TYR A 191 -9.70 -11.98 33.50
CA TYR A 191 -10.31 -13.31 33.26
C TYR A 191 -11.19 -13.74 34.40
N HIS A 192 -10.76 -13.55 35.64
CA HIS A 192 -11.59 -13.83 36.85
C HIS A 192 -12.85 -12.95 36.91
N ALA A 193 -12.76 -11.67 36.46
CA ALA A 193 -13.93 -10.78 36.41
C ALA A 193 -14.96 -11.21 35.34
N VAL A 194 -14.52 -11.87 34.27
CA VAL A 194 -15.39 -12.42 33.23
C VAL A 194 -15.87 -13.82 33.52
N GLY A 195 -15.43 -14.43 34.67
CA GLY A 195 -15.83 -15.76 35.06
C GLY A 195 -15.03 -16.90 34.44
N LEU A 196 -13.89 -16.60 33.87
CA LEU A 196 -12.94 -17.58 33.35
C LEU A 196 -11.95 -17.96 34.49
N SER A 197 -11.62 -19.26 34.60
CA SER A 197 -10.67 -19.76 35.60
C SER A 197 -9.20 -19.48 35.25
N GLY A 198 -8.91 -18.89 34.09
CA GLY A 198 -7.57 -18.55 33.60
C GLY A 198 -7.56 -18.12 32.15
N LYS A 199 -6.37 -18.02 31.55
CA LYS A 199 -6.19 -17.68 30.16
C LYS A 199 -6.84 -18.71 29.21
N PRO A 200 -7.52 -18.29 28.13
CA PRO A 200 -8.25 -19.21 27.25
C PRO A 200 -7.33 -20.23 26.55
N VAL A 201 -6.11 -19.84 26.22
CA VAL A 201 -5.11 -20.72 25.57
C VAL A 201 -3.78 -20.56 26.28
N ASP A 202 -3.31 -21.66 26.88
CA ASP A 202 -1.95 -21.73 27.43
C ASP A 202 -0.98 -22.27 26.40
N ILE A 203 -0.10 -21.38 25.92
CA ILE A 203 0.90 -21.72 24.90
C ILE A 203 1.91 -22.72 25.46
N MET A 204 2.34 -22.56 26.70
CA MET A 204 3.38 -23.37 27.31
C MET A 204 2.92 -24.81 27.59
N GLU A 205 1.65 -25.00 27.98
CA GLU A 205 1.09 -26.34 28.22
C GLU A 205 0.69 -27.08 26.94
N SER A 206 0.36 -26.33 25.87
CA SER A 206 -0.20 -26.91 24.64
C SER A 206 0.65 -26.69 23.37
N ILE A 207 1.98 -26.63 23.48
CA ILE A 207 2.90 -26.39 22.35
C ILE A 207 2.62 -27.33 21.17
N THR A 208 2.45 -28.63 21.42
CA THR A 208 2.18 -29.62 20.37
C THR A 208 0.81 -29.38 19.71
N GLY A 209 -0.20 -29.00 20.50
CA GLY A 209 -1.53 -28.66 19.98
C GLY A 209 -1.49 -27.44 19.09
N LEU A 210 -0.81 -26.38 19.53
CA LEU A 210 -0.63 -25.15 18.77
C LEU A 210 0.10 -25.40 17.44
N LEU A 211 1.13 -26.25 17.46
CA LEU A 211 1.89 -26.63 16.27
C LEU A 211 0.99 -27.39 15.28
N LEU A 212 0.19 -28.35 15.73
CA LEU A 212 -0.75 -29.05 14.86
C LEU A 212 -1.81 -28.14 14.26
N VAL A 213 -2.36 -27.21 15.06
CA VAL A 213 -3.33 -26.21 14.57
C VAL A 213 -2.68 -25.31 13.52
N SER A 214 -1.45 -24.85 13.75
CA SER A 214 -0.73 -24.00 12.81
C SER A 214 -0.47 -24.69 11.47
N ILE A 215 -0.07 -25.96 11.50
CA ILE A 215 0.08 -26.80 10.31
C ILE A 215 -1.26 -26.96 9.60
N GLY A 216 -2.32 -27.25 10.35
CA GLY A 216 -3.67 -27.39 9.82
C GLY A 216 -4.14 -26.14 9.09
N ILE A 217 -3.97 -24.95 9.70
CA ILE A 217 -4.27 -23.68 9.07
C ILE A 217 -3.44 -23.49 7.79
N GLY A 218 -2.15 -23.80 7.83
CA GLY A 218 -1.27 -23.71 6.65
C GLY A 218 -1.75 -24.58 5.50
N VAL A 219 -2.14 -25.84 5.78
CA VAL A 219 -2.69 -26.77 4.77
C VAL A 219 -3.99 -26.22 4.18
N VAL A 220 -4.92 -25.73 5.02
CA VAL A 220 -6.19 -25.15 4.55
C VAL A 220 -5.95 -23.95 3.64
N LEU A 221 -5.06 -23.03 4.03
CA LEU A 221 -4.70 -21.87 3.20
C LEU A 221 -4.07 -22.29 1.87
N LEU A 222 -3.20 -23.30 1.88
CA LEU A 222 -2.57 -23.83 0.68
C LEU A 222 -3.62 -24.42 -0.28
N VAL A 223 -4.51 -25.29 0.22
CA VAL A 223 -5.57 -25.87 -0.58
C VAL A 223 -6.49 -24.79 -1.14
N PHE A 224 -6.85 -23.79 -0.34
CA PHE A 224 -7.69 -22.68 -0.78
C PHE A 224 -7.01 -21.85 -1.88
N THR A 225 -5.72 -21.60 -1.75
CA THR A 225 -4.94 -20.88 -2.76
C THR A 225 -4.87 -21.65 -4.07
N ILE A 226 -4.68 -22.99 -4.01
CA ILE A 226 -4.70 -23.84 -5.20
C ILE A 226 -6.08 -23.79 -5.89
N LEU A 227 -7.17 -23.85 -5.11
CA LEU A 227 -8.53 -23.76 -5.65
C LEU A 227 -8.80 -22.43 -6.36
N ILE A 228 -8.34 -21.31 -5.78
CA ILE A 228 -8.43 -20.00 -6.43
C ILE A 228 -7.61 -19.97 -7.74
N ASN A 229 -6.47 -20.63 -7.78
CA ASN A 229 -5.60 -20.63 -8.97
C ASN A 229 -6.15 -21.52 -10.11
N ILE A 230 -6.99 -22.50 -9.80
CA ILE A 230 -7.62 -23.38 -10.80
C ILE A 230 -8.83 -22.69 -11.47
N TYR A 231 -9.48 -21.80 -10.73
CA TYR A 231 -10.67 -21.08 -11.22
C TYR A 231 -10.26 -19.89 -12.08
#